data_e1e5895d83816d4596cfb73d46e1e74f
#
_entry.id   e1e5895d83816d4596cfb73d46e1e74f
#
_cell.length_a   1.000
_cell.length_b   1.000
_cell.length_c   1.000
_cell.angle_alpha   90.00
_cell.angle_beta   90.00
_cell.angle_gamma   90.00
#
_symmetry.space_group_name_H-M   'P 1'
#
loop_
_entity.id
_entity.type
_entity.pdbx_description
1 polymer ?
#
loop_
_entity_poly.entity_id
_entity_poly.type
_entity_poly.pdbx_seq_one_letter_code
_entity_poly.pdbx_strand_id
1 'polypeptide(L)'
;MPTYEALPRFTTDLDRLTPAQRRRFRQAVNAFVDDLRTGRGRFRAGLRVMGVRSAPGVFELTWDGNGRATWQYGPELVQGVQHVIWRRIGTHDILTGP
;
A
#
# COMPACT_ATOMS: atom_id res chain seq x y z
N MET A 1 -4.57 -7.11 -14.41
CA MET A 1 -4.42 -7.07 -12.95
C MET A 1 -3.02 -6.69 -12.58
N PRO A 2 -2.82 -5.70 -11.71
CA PRO A 2 -1.49 -5.40 -11.20
C PRO A 2 -0.89 -6.60 -10.48
N THR A 3 0.42 -6.74 -10.56
CA THR A 3 1.16 -7.73 -9.79
C THR A 3 1.68 -7.11 -8.50
N TYR A 4 2.00 -7.92 -7.53
CA TYR A 4 2.53 -7.42 -6.27
C TYR A 4 3.49 -8.39 -5.61
N GLU A 5 4.29 -7.85 -4.71
CA GLU A 5 5.08 -8.61 -3.75
C GLU A 5 5.10 -7.87 -2.42
N ALA A 6 5.50 -8.55 -1.37
CA ALA A 6 5.61 -7.96 -0.04
C ALA A 6 7.01 -8.18 0.50
N LEU A 7 7.63 -7.12 1.04
CA LEU A 7 8.89 -7.27 1.75
C LEU A 7 8.68 -8.06 3.05
N PRO A 8 9.71 -8.73 3.58
CA PRO A 8 9.58 -9.50 4.83
C PRO A 8 9.04 -8.68 5.99
N ARG A 9 9.42 -7.40 6.10
CA ARG A 9 8.90 -6.52 7.15
C ARG A 9 7.39 -6.33 7.05
N PHE A 10 6.86 -6.24 5.83
CA PHE A 10 5.41 -6.11 5.63
C PHE A 10 4.68 -7.35 6.15
N THR A 11 5.19 -8.53 5.83
CA THR A 11 4.59 -9.78 6.29
C THR A 11 4.60 -9.89 7.80
N THR A 12 5.71 -9.50 8.43
CA THR A 12 5.81 -9.47 9.90
C THR A 12 4.80 -8.48 10.50
N ASP A 13 4.69 -7.29 9.92
CA ASP A 13 3.72 -6.29 10.36
C ASP A 13 2.29 -6.81 10.23
N LEU A 14 1.98 -7.45 9.10
CA LEU A 14 0.65 -7.97 8.80
C LEU A 14 0.21 -9.01 9.84
N ASP A 15 1.14 -9.85 10.28
CA ASP A 15 0.87 -10.88 11.28
C ASP A 15 0.47 -10.28 12.63
N ARG A 16 0.82 -9.03 12.90
CA ARG A 16 0.47 -8.33 14.14
C ARG A 16 -0.91 -7.68 14.10
N LEU A 17 -1.52 -7.60 12.93
CA LEU A 17 -2.86 -7.02 12.81
C LEU A 17 -3.92 -8.00 13.30
N THR A 18 -4.99 -7.46 13.88
CA THR A 18 -6.18 -8.25 14.21
C THR A 18 -6.89 -8.69 12.94
N PRO A 19 -7.75 -9.73 13.00
CA PRO A 19 -8.57 -10.11 11.85
C PRO A 19 -9.43 -8.96 11.31
N ALA A 20 -9.95 -8.11 12.18
CA ALA A 20 -10.73 -6.95 11.77
C ALA A 20 -9.90 -5.94 11.00
N GLN A 21 -8.68 -5.67 11.47
CA GLN A 21 -7.75 -4.77 10.78
C GLN A 21 -7.36 -5.33 9.41
N ARG A 22 -7.09 -6.62 9.31
CA ARG A 22 -6.78 -7.25 8.02
C ARG A 22 -7.94 -7.13 7.03
N ARG A 23 -9.18 -7.26 7.50
CA ARG A 23 -10.36 -7.08 6.64
C ARG A 23 -10.44 -5.66 6.11
N ARG A 24 -10.19 -4.65 6.96
CA ARG A 24 -10.19 -3.25 6.55
C ARG A 24 -9.10 -2.97 5.53
N PHE A 25 -7.92 -3.51 5.75
CA PHE A 25 -6.83 -3.37 4.79
C PHE A 25 -7.19 -4.02 3.45
N ARG A 26 -7.80 -5.21 3.47
CA ARG A 26 -8.22 -5.90 2.24
C ARG A 26 -9.23 -5.06 1.45
N GLN A 27 -10.15 -4.41 2.13
CA GLN A 27 -11.10 -3.50 1.48
C GLN A 27 -10.37 -2.31 0.83
N ALA A 28 -9.41 -1.74 1.54
CA ALA A 28 -8.59 -0.65 0.99
C ALA A 28 -7.78 -1.12 -0.22
N VAL A 29 -7.22 -2.31 -0.18
CA VAL A 29 -6.47 -2.89 -1.31
C VAL A 29 -7.36 -3.08 -2.52
N ASN A 30 -8.59 -3.54 -2.33
CA ASN A 30 -9.53 -3.70 -3.45
C ASN A 30 -9.79 -2.35 -4.15
N ALA A 31 -10.00 -1.29 -3.37
CA ALA A 31 -10.17 0.06 -3.91
C ALA A 31 -8.89 0.55 -4.59
N PHE A 32 -7.74 0.30 -3.98
CA PHE A 32 -6.44 0.68 -4.50
C PHE A 32 -6.14 0.01 -5.85
N VAL A 33 -6.37 -1.29 -5.95
CA VAL A 33 -6.16 -2.05 -7.19
C VAL A 33 -7.09 -1.54 -8.28
N ASP A 34 -8.33 -1.25 -7.94
CA ASP A 34 -9.30 -0.70 -8.86
C ASP A 34 -8.83 0.64 -9.44
N ASP A 35 -8.31 1.51 -8.58
CA ASP A 35 -7.79 2.81 -8.99
C ASP A 35 -6.49 2.67 -9.80
N LEU A 36 -5.63 1.71 -9.47
CA LEU A 36 -4.43 1.41 -10.26
C LEU A 36 -4.79 1.02 -11.70
N ARG A 37 -5.85 0.23 -11.86
CA ARG A 37 -6.26 -0.28 -13.17
C ARG A 37 -6.89 0.80 -14.04
N THR A 38 -7.61 1.73 -13.45
CA THR A 38 -8.48 2.66 -14.18
C THR A 38 -8.09 4.12 -14.03
N GLY A 39 -7.40 4.47 -12.94
CA GLY A 39 -7.20 5.86 -12.54
C GLY A 39 -5.98 6.56 -13.13
N ARG A 40 -5.16 5.91 -13.92
CA ARG A 40 -3.95 6.48 -14.54
C ARG A 40 -3.06 7.24 -13.54
N GLY A 41 -2.78 6.61 -12.39
CA GLY A 41 -2.00 7.22 -11.33
C GLY A 41 -2.80 8.11 -10.38
N ARG A 42 -4.10 8.12 -10.51
CA ARG A 42 -5.00 8.84 -9.61
C ARG A 42 -5.72 7.87 -8.68
N PHE A 43 -5.76 8.21 -7.40
CA PHE A 43 -6.41 7.39 -6.38
C PHE A 43 -7.57 8.18 -5.77
N ARG A 44 -8.64 7.47 -5.39
CA ARG A 44 -9.76 8.11 -4.70
C ARG A 44 -9.31 8.77 -3.41
N ALA A 45 -9.94 9.89 -3.06
CA ALA A 45 -9.52 10.71 -1.94
C ALA A 45 -9.49 9.96 -0.60
N GLY A 46 -10.39 9.01 -0.41
CA GLY A 46 -10.48 8.24 0.83
C GLY A 46 -9.26 7.39 1.15
N LEU A 47 -8.49 6.99 0.15
CA LEU A 47 -7.25 6.23 0.35
C LEU A 47 -6.08 7.11 0.77
N ARG A 48 -6.18 8.43 0.58
CA ARG A 48 -5.15 9.40 0.94
C ARG A 48 -3.75 8.96 0.49
N VAL A 49 -3.63 8.54 -0.75
CA VAL A 49 -2.34 8.15 -1.30
C VAL A 49 -1.48 9.38 -1.50
N MET A 50 -0.28 9.35 -0.92
CA MET A 50 0.69 10.44 -1.05
C MET A 50 2.11 9.91 -0.89
N GLY A 51 3.07 10.64 -1.43
CA GLY A 51 4.48 10.31 -1.26
C GLY A 51 4.93 10.50 0.18
N VAL A 52 5.80 9.61 0.67
CA VAL A 52 6.43 9.74 1.97
C VAL A 52 7.62 10.70 1.84
N ARG A 53 7.60 11.80 2.59
CA ARG A 53 8.63 12.84 2.47
C ARG A 53 10.04 12.34 2.66
N SER A 54 10.25 11.50 3.67
CA SER A 54 11.58 10.99 4.04
C SER A 54 12.09 9.87 3.14
N ALA A 55 11.26 9.38 2.22
CA ALA A 55 11.59 8.23 1.39
C ALA A 55 11.08 8.45 -0.04
N PRO A 56 11.83 9.18 -0.89
CA PRO A 56 11.43 9.40 -2.27
C PRO A 56 11.15 8.08 -3.00
N GLY A 57 10.07 8.05 -3.76
CA GLY A 57 9.61 6.84 -4.47
C GLY A 57 8.75 5.91 -3.62
N VAL A 58 8.63 6.16 -2.33
CA VAL A 58 7.74 5.41 -1.44
C VAL A 58 6.47 6.22 -1.21
N PHE A 59 5.34 5.53 -1.26
CA PHE A 59 4.02 6.13 -1.04
C PHE A 59 3.38 5.52 0.20
N GLU A 60 2.43 6.25 0.78
CA GLU A 60 1.57 5.75 1.83
C GLU A 60 0.12 5.70 1.35
N LEU A 61 -0.65 4.80 1.93
CA LEU A 61 -2.10 4.84 1.85
C LEU A 61 -2.69 4.66 3.24
N THR A 62 -3.87 5.22 3.42
CA THR A 62 -4.64 5.09 4.66
C THR A 62 -5.69 4.00 4.48
N TRP A 63 -5.63 2.94 5.32
CA TRP A 63 -6.60 1.86 5.27
C TRP A 63 -7.58 1.88 6.45
N ASP A 64 -7.30 2.68 7.44
CA ASP A 64 -8.16 2.93 8.61
C ASP A 64 -7.77 4.29 9.20
N GLY A 65 -8.52 4.81 10.17
CA GLY A 65 -8.29 6.13 10.75
C GLY A 65 -6.82 6.41 11.06
N ASN A 66 -6.16 5.51 11.80
CA ASN A 66 -4.73 5.60 12.08
C ASN A 66 -3.90 4.57 11.31
N GLY A 67 -4.54 3.75 10.51
CA GLY A 67 -3.87 2.68 9.75
C GLY A 67 -3.20 3.20 8.51
N ARG A 68 -1.94 2.80 8.30
CA ARG A 68 -1.15 3.17 7.13
C ARG A 68 -0.48 1.95 6.54
N ALA A 69 -0.28 1.97 5.24
CA ALA A 69 0.58 1.01 4.56
C ALA A 69 1.50 1.78 3.63
N THR A 70 2.74 1.36 3.52
CA THR A 70 3.70 1.96 2.60
C THR A 70 3.99 1.01 1.45
N TRP A 71 4.20 1.58 0.28
CA TRP A 71 4.39 0.81 -0.93
C TRP A 71 5.21 1.60 -1.95
N GLN A 72 5.72 0.92 -2.94
CA GLN A 72 6.43 1.53 -4.05
C GLN A 72 6.11 0.79 -5.33
N TYR A 73 6.32 1.45 -6.47
CA TYR A 73 6.30 0.75 -7.74
C TYR A 73 7.59 -0.05 -7.89
N GLY A 74 7.47 -1.24 -8.45
CA GLY A 74 8.61 -2.08 -8.82
C GLY A 74 8.72 -2.24 -10.33
N PRO A 75 9.81 -2.89 -10.80
CA PRO A 75 9.95 -3.22 -12.22
C PRO A 75 8.77 -4.06 -12.69
N GLU A 76 8.27 -3.78 -13.88
CA GLU A 76 7.19 -4.58 -14.45
C GLU A 76 7.63 -6.03 -14.63
N LEU A 77 6.86 -6.95 -14.09
CA LEU A 77 7.05 -8.39 -14.30
C LEU A 77 6.38 -8.84 -15.59
N VAL A 78 5.29 -8.16 -15.93
CA VAL A 78 4.55 -8.35 -17.17
C VAL A 78 4.47 -7.00 -17.85
N GLN A 79 4.86 -6.92 -19.10
CA GLN A 79 4.88 -5.65 -19.84
C GLN A 79 3.52 -4.98 -19.82
N GLY A 80 3.49 -3.69 -19.45
CA GLY A 80 2.28 -2.90 -19.39
C GLY A 80 1.43 -3.12 -18.15
N VAL A 81 1.88 -3.99 -17.23
CA VAL A 81 1.17 -4.27 -15.97
C VAL A 81 1.97 -3.73 -14.80
N GLN A 82 1.37 -2.85 -14.02
CA GLN A 82 2.04 -2.25 -12.87
C GLN A 82 2.38 -3.31 -11.83
N HIS A 83 3.54 -3.14 -11.20
CA HIS A 83 3.99 -3.97 -10.09
C HIS A 83 4.12 -3.14 -8.83
N VAL A 84 3.54 -3.62 -7.72
CA VAL A 84 3.53 -2.94 -6.43
C VAL A 84 4.34 -3.75 -5.43
N ILE A 85 5.19 -3.06 -4.70
CA ILE A 85 5.97 -3.66 -3.61
C ILE A 85 5.45 -3.08 -2.29
N TRP A 86 4.81 -3.93 -1.48
CA TRP A 86 4.35 -3.56 -0.14
C TRP A 86 5.53 -3.57 0.83
N ARG A 87 5.72 -2.45 1.56
CA ARG A 87 6.89 -2.26 2.41
C ARG A 87 6.58 -2.43 3.90
N ARG A 88 5.59 -1.69 4.41
CA ARG A 88 5.17 -1.71 5.80
C ARG A 88 3.66 -1.61 5.91
N ILE A 89 3.11 -2.12 7.02
CA ILE A 89 1.72 -1.89 7.39
C ILE A 89 1.62 -1.78 8.91
N GLY A 90 0.80 -0.85 9.36
CA GLY A 90 0.60 -0.64 10.80
C GLY A 90 -0.13 0.68 11.05
N THR A 91 0.22 1.33 12.14
CA THR A 91 -0.27 2.67 12.43
C THR A 91 0.60 3.73 11.75
N HIS A 92 0.23 4.99 11.92
CA HIS A 92 1.02 6.12 11.43
C HIS A 92 2.49 6.06 11.84
N ASP A 93 2.82 5.36 12.93
CA ASP A 93 4.19 5.23 13.42
C ASP A 93 5.14 4.56 12.41
N ILE A 94 4.64 3.76 11.48
CA ILE A 94 5.49 3.15 10.46
C ILE A 94 6.15 4.18 9.54
N LEU A 95 5.65 5.41 9.50
CA LEU A 95 6.19 6.46 8.64
C LEU A 95 7.56 6.96 9.12
N THR A 96 8.00 6.60 10.31
CA THR A 96 9.36 6.86 10.79
C THR A 96 10.38 5.92 10.16
N GLY A 97 9.95 4.77 9.65
CA GLY A 97 10.76 3.79 8.92
C GLY A 97 9.92 3.11 7.84
N PRO A 98 9.53 3.85 6.84
CA PRO A 98 8.55 3.38 5.86
C PRO A 98 9.03 2.24 4.96
#